data_630347cdb3e71a167421e2c4aa6abf3a
#
_entry.id   630347cdb3e71a167421e2c4aa6abf3a
#
_cell.length_a   1.000
_cell.length_b   1.000
_cell.length_c   1.000
_cell.angle_alpha   90.00
_cell.angle_beta   90.00
_cell.angle_gamma   90.00
#
_symmetry.space_group_name_H-M   'P 1'
#
loop_
_entity.id
_entity.type
_entity.pdbx_description
1 polymer ?
#
loop_
_entity_poly.entity_id
_entity_poly.type
_entity_poly.pdbx_seq_one_letter_code
_entity_poly.pdbx_strand_id
1 'polypeptide(L)'
;SSLYNATLTILDKEGEVVTEDEQKIGIRTVTLDRTDTTTKEEPGEFVFIVNHEKIFVKGTNWVALDALHSRDQAHIKPNIDMMIDLNCNMIRMWGGNVYEHDYFYDLCDAHGIMVWHDFMMGCTQYPQDDIFLKKIEDEAAKAIARIRKHPSLVLWAGNNENDIAGEWNEDQPYVDPTKEPISRYLLPSMVRRLDPKTPYLPSSPYISSEAFNLAGRIDQNFAPEQHLWGPRGYYKAPFYTENIAKFVSEIGYHGCPSRES
;
A
#
# COMPACT_ATOMS: atom_id res chain seq x y z
N SER A 1 14.87 2.85 14.46
CA SER A 1 14.25 4.13 14.05
C SER A 1 14.56 5.21 15.07
N SER A 2 14.69 6.46 14.62
CA SER A 2 14.88 7.61 15.52
C SER A 2 13.62 8.45 15.47
N LEU A 3 12.89 8.46 16.59
CA LEU A 3 11.72 9.32 16.78
C LEU A 3 12.07 10.47 17.72
N TYR A 4 11.51 11.63 17.46
CA TYR A 4 11.64 12.83 18.26
C TYR A 4 10.29 13.17 18.88
N ASN A 5 10.28 13.67 20.11
CA ASN A 5 9.08 14.24 20.69
C ASN A 5 8.95 15.68 20.20
N ALA A 6 7.79 16.01 19.68
CA ALA A 6 7.43 17.37 19.26
C ALA A 6 6.23 17.82 20.09
N THR A 7 6.33 18.98 20.71
CA THR A 7 5.25 19.60 21.47
C THR A 7 4.75 20.83 20.73
N LEU A 8 3.46 20.89 20.46
CA LEU A 8 2.77 22.06 19.90
C LEU A 8 1.98 22.73 21.01
N THR A 9 2.35 23.97 21.38
CA THR A 9 1.62 24.75 22.37
C THR A 9 0.93 25.92 21.69
N ILE A 10 -0.35 26.05 21.88
CA ILE A 10 -1.15 27.21 21.41
C ILE A 10 -1.36 28.15 22.57
N LEU A 11 -0.97 29.38 22.39
CA LEU A 11 -1.11 30.45 23.38
C LEU A 11 -2.22 31.42 22.97
N ASP A 12 -2.88 32.01 23.93
CA ASP A 12 -3.76 33.16 23.69
C ASP A 12 -2.95 34.47 23.53
N LYS A 13 -3.65 35.59 23.37
CA LYS A 13 -3.03 36.91 23.18
C LYS A 13 -2.32 37.44 24.42
N GLU A 14 -2.65 36.93 25.61
CA GLU A 14 -2.03 37.22 26.88
C GLU A 14 -0.78 36.36 27.15
N GLY A 15 -0.54 35.32 26.33
CA GLY A 15 0.58 34.40 26.45
C GLY A 15 0.28 33.15 27.31
N GLU A 16 -0.98 32.96 27.71
CA GLU A 16 -1.41 31.80 28.48
C GLU A 16 -1.66 30.58 27.54
N VAL A 17 -1.37 29.39 28.04
CA VAL A 17 -1.55 28.15 27.27
C VAL A 17 -3.03 27.83 27.12
N VAL A 18 -3.51 27.82 25.87
CA VAL A 18 -4.86 27.41 25.52
C VAL A 18 -4.94 25.90 25.38
N THR A 19 -3.97 25.29 24.69
CA THR A 19 -3.88 23.84 24.52
C THR A 19 -2.44 23.42 24.18
N GLU A 20 -2.15 22.18 24.47
CA GLU A 20 -0.87 21.56 24.15
C GLU A 20 -1.11 20.18 23.54
N ASP A 21 -0.37 19.82 22.53
CA ASP A 21 -0.38 18.50 21.87
C ASP A 21 1.04 17.98 21.74
N GLU A 22 1.24 16.73 22.13
CA GLU A 22 2.53 16.05 21.99
C GLU A 22 2.44 14.94 20.93
N GLN A 23 3.39 14.95 20.02
CA GLN A 23 3.48 13.96 18.96
C GLN A 23 4.89 13.41 18.82
N LYS A 24 5.00 12.13 18.43
CA LYS A 24 6.26 11.57 17.95
C LYS A 24 6.38 11.83 16.46
N ILE A 25 7.52 12.35 16.04
CA ILE A 25 7.82 12.62 14.64
C ILE A 25 9.09 11.89 14.23
N GLY A 26 9.17 11.50 12.96
CA GLY A 26 10.37 10.97 12.33
C GLY A 26 10.77 11.83 11.14
N ILE A 27 12.07 12.07 11.00
CA ILE A 27 12.64 12.82 9.88
C ILE A 27 13.25 11.82 8.92
N ARG A 28 12.67 11.72 7.71
CA ARG A 28 13.15 10.80 6.67
C ARG A 28 12.83 11.35 5.28
N THR A 29 13.54 10.84 4.29
CA THR A 29 13.15 10.92 2.89
C THR A 29 12.67 9.56 2.42
N VAL A 30 11.71 9.51 1.50
CA VAL A 30 11.29 8.28 0.84
C VAL A 30 10.98 8.57 -0.62
N THR A 31 11.48 7.70 -1.49
CA THR A 31 11.12 7.66 -2.91
C THR A 31 10.88 6.21 -3.33
N LEU A 32 10.02 6.04 -4.33
CA LEU A 32 9.85 4.79 -5.04
C LEU A 32 10.47 4.97 -6.43
N ASP A 33 11.59 4.28 -6.66
CA ASP A 33 12.21 4.20 -7.99
C ASP A 33 11.56 3.02 -8.72
N ARG A 34 10.77 3.32 -9.75
CA ARG A 34 10.06 2.32 -10.53
C ARG A 34 9.99 2.70 -12.00
N THR A 35 9.99 1.69 -12.84
CA THR A 35 9.59 1.82 -14.24
C THR A 35 8.10 1.56 -14.37
N ASP A 36 7.49 2.05 -15.44
CA ASP A 36 6.08 1.81 -15.71
C ASP A 36 5.83 0.48 -16.41
N THR A 37 6.88 -0.12 -16.96
CA THR A 37 6.81 -1.34 -17.76
C THR A 37 8.07 -2.18 -17.54
N THR A 38 7.92 -3.49 -17.63
CA THR A 38 9.02 -4.46 -17.58
C THR A 38 8.87 -5.50 -18.70
N THR A 39 9.98 -5.91 -19.27
CA THR A 39 10.07 -7.02 -20.23
C THR A 39 11.28 -7.88 -19.89
N LYS A 40 11.49 -8.99 -20.60
CA LYS A 40 12.71 -9.81 -20.43
C LYS A 40 13.96 -9.06 -20.85
N GLU A 41 13.86 -8.21 -21.86
CA GLU A 41 14.95 -7.39 -22.42
C GLU A 41 15.19 -6.15 -21.55
N GLU A 42 14.14 -5.55 -21.03
CA GLU A 42 14.16 -4.36 -20.19
C GLU A 42 13.50 -4.67 -18.85
N PRO A 43 14.25 -5.25 -17.90
CA PRO A 43 13.68 -5.79 -16.67
C PRO A 43 13.18 -4.72 -15.69
N GLY A 44 13.46 -3.44 -15.93
CA GLY A 44 12.95 -2.34 -15.12
C GLY A 44 13.38 -2.34 -13.66
N GLU A 45 12.74 -1.52 -12.86
CA GLU A 45 13.00 -1.34 -11.42
C GLU A 45 11.68 -1.18 -10.63
N PHE A 46 11.72 -1.60 -9.37
CA PHE A 46 10.70 -1.28 -8.35
C PHE A 46 11.38 -1.34 -6.98
N VAL A 47 11.89 -0.21 -6.51
CA VAL A 47 12.78 -0.14 -5.34
C VAL A 47 12.40 1.02 -4.45
N PHE A 48 12.19 0.75 -3.17
CA PHE A 48 12.08 1.80 -2.15
C PHE A 48 13.46 2.33 -1.77
N ILE A 49 13.58 3.66 -1.77
CA ILE A 49 14.79 4.35 -1.32
C ILE A 49 14.41 5.20 -0.11
N VAL A 50 14.96 4.85 1.06
CA VAL A 50 14.72 5.55 2.32
C VAL A 50 16.03 6.16 2.80
N ASN A 51 16.05 7.46 3.04
CA ASN A 51 17.26 8.20 3.44
C ASN A 51 18.45 7.93 2.50
N HIS A 52 18.17 7.89 1.19
CA HIS A 52 19.13 7.63 0.11
C HIS A 52 19.66 6.19 0.01
N GLU A 53 19.16 5.27 0.84
CA GLU A 53 19.54 3.86 0.80
C GLU A 53 18.45 3.01 0.13
N LYS A 54 18.86 2.14 -0.81
CA LYS A 54 17.97 1.15 -1.43
C LYS A 54 17.61 0.08 -0.41
N ILE A 55 16.31 -0.17 -0.24
CA ILE A 55 15.81 -1.13 0.75
C ILE A 55 15.38 -2.42 0.06
N PHE A 56 15.95 -3.55 0.48
CA PHE A 56 15.38 -4.85 0.17
C PHE A 56 14.21 -5.14 1.10
N VAL A 57 13.00 -5.21 0.52
CA VAL A 57 11.78 -5.40 1.29
C VAL A 57 11.57 -6.87 1.65
N LYS A 58 11.31 -7.10 2.92
CA LYS A 58 10.81 -8.37 3.49
C LYS A 58 9.56 -8.03 4.28
N GLY A 59 8.41 -8.49 3.80
CA GLY A 59 7.16 -8.03 4.38
C GLY A 59 6.00 -8.99 4.19
N THR A 60 4.83 -8.50 4.57
CA THR A 60 3.58 -9.23 4.48
C THR A 60 2.43 -8.27 4.15
N ASN A 61 1.33 -8.83 3.66
CA ASN A 61 0.07 -8.13 3.59
C ASN A 61 -0.64 -8.18 4.95
N TRP A 62 -1.34 -7.10 5.29
CA TRP A 62 -2.12 -6.97 6.50
C TRP A 62 -3.60 -6.90 6.14
N VAL A 63 -4.36 -7.81 6.68
CA VAL A 63 -5.82 -7.88 6.58
C VAL A 63 -6.41 -7.71 7.97
N ALA A 64 -7.74 -7.53 8.05
CA ALA A 64 -8.44 -7.48 9.33
C ALA A 64 -8.09 -8.69 10.20
N LEU A 65 -7.72 -8.44 11.46
CA LEU A 65 -7.23 -9.47 12.37
C LEU A 65 -8.33 -10.30 13.04
N ASP A 66 -9.56 -9.81 13.02
CA ASP A 66 -10.74 -10.51 13.53
C ASP A 66 -11.93 -10.24 12.59
N ALA A 67 -12.89 -11.15 12.54
CA ALA A 67 -14.15 -10.96 11.84
C ALA A 67 -14.98 -9.79 12.40
N LEU A 68 -14.71 -9.41 13.65
CA LEU A 68 -15.29 -8.24 14.32
C LEU A 68 -14.18 -7.21 14.60
N HIS A 69 -14.10 -6.16 13.81
CA HIS A 69 -13.05 -5.13 13.91
C HIS A 69 -12.90 -4.48 15.29
N SER A 70 -13.97 -4.50 16.11
CA SER A 70 -13.88 -4.06 17.50
C SER A 70 -12.91 -4.86 18.36
N ARG A 71 -12.44 -6.02 17.87
CA ARG A 71 -11.48 -6.90 18.55
C ARG A 71 -10.05 -6.77 18.02
N ASP A 72 -9.86 -6.14 16.88
CA ASP A 72 -8.56 -6.07 16.18
C ASP A 72 -7.46 -5.50 17.06
N GLN A 73 -7.75 -4.46 17.84
CA GLN A 73 -6.76 -3.78 18.67
C GLN A 73 -5.99 -4.72 19.60
N ALA A 74 -6.65 -5.77 20.13
CA ALA A 74 -6.00 -6.74 21.00
C ALA A 74 -4.99 -7.63 20.25
N HIS A 75 -5.15 -7.76 18.95
CA HIS A 75 -4.32 -8.60 18.09
C HIS A 75 -3.18 -7.85 17.39
N ILE A 76 -3.22 -6.51 17.33
CA ILE A 76 -2.23 -5.71 16.62
C ILE A 76 -0.82 -5.99 17.15
N LYS A 77 -0.58 -5.77 18.46
CA LYS A 77 0.76 -5.91 19.02
C LYS A 77 1.35 -7.32 18.88
N PRO A 78 0.64 -8.42 19.19
CA PRO A 78 1.16 -9.77 18.96
C PRO A 78 1.60 -10.03 17.51
N ASN A 79 0.84 -9.52 16.53
CA ASN A 79 1.21 -9.67 15.13
C ASN A 79 2.42 -8.81 14.75
N ILE A 80 2.53 -7.58 15.25
CA ILE A 80 3.73 -6.74 15.06
C ILE A 80 4.96 -7.40 15.70
N ASP A 81 4.86 -7.95 16.89
CA ASP A 81 5.96 -8.67 17.55
C ASP A 81 6.43 -9.85 16.69
N MET A 82 5.50 -10.60 16.09
CA MET A 82 5.82 -11.69 15.15
C MET A 82 6.55 -11.16 13.89
N MET A 83 6.13 -10.03 13.32
CA MET A 83 6.82 -9.41 12.18
C MET A 83 8.27 -9.03 12.55
N ILE A 84 8.49 -8.53 13.76
CA ILE A 84 9.83 -8.19 14.26
C ILE A 84 10.69 -9.45 14.38
N ASP A 85 10.17 -10.52 14.95
CA ASP A 85 10.86 -11.81 15.07
C ASP A 85 11.23 -12.40 13.69
N LEU A 86 10.37 -12.23 12.70
CA LEU A 86 10.62 -12.65 11.32
C LEU A 86 11.55 -11.70 10.56
N ASN A 87 12.01 -10.62 11.19
CA ASN A 87 12.82 -9.58 10.57
C ASN A 87 12.15 -8.96 9.33
N CYS A 88 10.83 -8.79 9.38
CA CYS A 88 10.09 -8.04 8.40
C CYS A 88 10.33 -6.54 8.57
N ASN A 89 10.44 -5.83 7.44
CA ASN A 89 10.67 -4.39 7.43
C ASN A 89 9.57 -3.60 6.71
N MET A 90 8.53 -4.28 6.21
CA MET A 90 7.37 -3.65 5.58
C MET A 90 6.08 -4.42 5.84
N ILE A 91 5.00 -3.67 5.99
CA ILE A 91 3.63 -4.18 6.00
C ILE A 91 2.84 -3.43 4.92
N ARG A 92 2.15 -4.16 4.06
CA ARG A 92 1.18 -3.59 3.13
C ARG A 92 -0.22 -3.69 3.70
N MET A 93 -0.85 -2.55 3.91
CA MET A 93 -2.26 -2.43 4.27
C MET A 93 -3.09 -2.69 3.03
N TRP A 94 -3.58 -3.93 2.89
CA TRP A 94 -4.31 -4.41 1.72
C TRP A 94 -5.64 -3.68 1.52
N GLY A 95 -6.00 -3.37 0.27
CA GLY A 95 -7.17 -2.55 -0.07
C GLY A 95 -8.54 -3.15 0.28
N GLY A 96 -8.61 -4.43 0.61
CA GLY A 96 -9.82 -5.08 1.16
C GLY A 96 -9.91 -5.04 2.70
N ASN A 97 -9.12 -4.20 3.35
CA ASN A 97 -9.01 -4.09 4.80
C ASN A 97 -9.79 -2.87 5.34
N VAL A 98 -9.38 -2.39 6.50
CA VAL A 98 -9.83 -1.15 7.17
C VAL A 98 -8.64 -0.22 7.40
N TYR A 99 -8.90 1.06 7.60
CA TYR A 99 -7.89 2.00 8.10
C TYR A 99 -7.68 1.73 9.59
N GLU A 100 -6.58 1.07 9.93
CA GLU A 100 -6.26 0.64 11.29
C GLU A 100 -6.23 1.78 12.31
N HIS A 101 -6.26 1.42 13.59
CA HIS A 101 -6.09 2.33 14.71
C HIS A 101 -4.70 2.99 14.69
N ASP A 102 -4.58 4.22 15.19
CA ASP A 102 -3.29 4.94 15.28
C ASP A 102 -2.23 4.12 16.01
N TYR A 103 -2.62 3.30 16.98
CA TYR A 103 -1.74 2.37 17.70
C TYR A 103 -0.96 1.42 16.78
N PHE A 104 -1.55 0.98 15.66
CA PHE A 104 -0.83 0.17 14.66
C PHE A 104 0.33 0.96 14.04
N TYR A 105 0.06 2.18 13.61
CA TYR A 105 1.08 3.03 12.98
C TYR A 105 2.14 3.47 13.99
N ASP A 106 1.76 3.74 15.25
CA ASP A 106 2.69 4.07 16.33
C ASP A 106 3.69 2.93 16.57
N LEU A 107 3.23 1.68 16.53
CA LEU A 107 4.13 0.51 16.63
C LEU A 107 5.04 0.39 15.40
N CYS A 108 4.53 0.59 14.20
CA CYS A 108 5.34 0.60 12.98
C CYS A 108 6.41 1.71 13.05
N ASP A 109 6.05 2.91 13.49
CA ASP A 109 6.97 4.04 13.69
C ASP A 109 8.07 3.68 14.70
N ALA A 110 7.69 3.10 15.85
CA ALA A 110 8.62 2.74 16.92
C ALA A 110 9.63 1.67 16.49
N HIS A 111 9.21 0.70 15.68
CA HIS A 111 10.04 -0.42 15.26
C HIS A 111 10.69 -0.24 13.89
N GLY A 112 10.40 0.86 13.19
CA GLY A 112 10.96 1.13 11.85
C GLY A 112 10.39 0.20 10.76
N ILE A 113 9.17 -0.28 10.93
CA ILE A 113 8.46 -1.08 9.94
C ILE A 113 7.80 -0.12 8.95
N MET A 114 8.16 -0.20 7.67
CA MET A 114 7.56 0.62 6.62
C MET A 114 6.11 0.19 6.37
N VAL A 115 5.25 1.17 6.05
CA VAL A 115 3.84 0.94 5.71
C VAL A 115 3.60 1.36 4.26
N TRP A 116 3.25 0.40 3.43
CA TRP A 116 2.61 0.60 2.14
C TRP A 116 1.10 0.59 2.38
N HIS A 117 0.40 1.65 2.05
CA HIS A 117 -1.02 1.79 2.36
C HIS A 117 -1.88 1.91 1.10
N ASP A 118 -2.68 0.88 0.81
CA ASP A 118 -3.73 0.98 -0.20
C ASP A 118 -4.89 1.83 0.34
N PHE A 119 -5.56 2.58 -0.53
CA PHE A 119 -6.92 3.04 -0.22
C PHE A 119 -7.87 1.84 -0.26
N MET A 120 -8.93 1.89 0.58
CA MET A 120 -9.79 0.72 0.85
C MET A 120 -10.71 0.41 -0.33
N MET A 121 -10.10 -0.06 -1.42
CA MET A 121 -10.74 -0.60 -2.61
C MET A 121 -9.96 -1.83 -3.09
N GLY A 122 -10.67 -2.87 -3.55
CA GLY A 122 -9.97 -4.07 -4.03
C GLY A 122 -10.82 -4.98 -4.89
N CYS A 123 -10.15 -5.67 -5.79
CA CYS A 123 -10.64 -6.84 -6.54
C CYS A 123 -11.90 -6.62 -7.40
N THR A 124 -12.23 -5.38 -7.76
CA THR A 124 -13.42 -5.07 -8.57
C THR A 124 -13.29 -3.72 -9.26
N GLN A 125 -14.26 -3.43 -10.13
CA GLN A 125 -14.48 -2.11 -10.70
C GLN A 125 -15.49 -1.36 -9.83
N TYR A 126 -15.16 -0.12 -9.47
CA TYR A 126 -16.00 0.74 -8.64
C TYR A 126 -16.81 1.70 -9.49
N PRO A 127 -17.96 2.19 -8.99
CA PRO A 127 -18.72 3.24 -9.66
C PRO A 127 -17.86 4.51 -9.87
N GLN A 128 -18.11 5.18 -11.02
CA GLN A 128 -17.32 6.34 -11.44
C GLN A 128 -18.20 7.60 -11.56
N ASP A 129 -19.41 7.55 -11.00
CA ASP A 129 -20.30 8.69 -10.94
C ASP A 129 -19.87 9.72 -9.89
N ASP A 130 -20.32 10.95 -10.04
CA ASP A 130 -19.94 12.07 -9.17
C ASP A 130 -20.25 11.82 -7.69
N ILE A 131 -21.31 11.05 -7.39
CA ILE A 131 -21.73 10.76 -6.00
C ILE A 131 -20.69 9.83 -5.36
N PHE A 132 -20.27 8.80 -6.08
CA PHE A 132 -19.27 7.86 -5.58
C PHE A 132 -17.89 8.52 -5.50
N LEU A 133 -17.48 9.26 -6.52
CA LEU A 133 -16.22 10.03 -6.51
C LEU A 133 -16.15 10.95 -5.30
N LYS A 134 -17.25 11.63 -4.95
CA LYS A 134 -17.29 12.52 -3.78
C LYS A 134 -17.13 11.75 -2.47
N LYS A 135 -17.71 10.54 -2.34
CA LYS A 135 -17.51 9.68 -1.16
C LYS A 135 -16.06 9.25 -1.00
N ILE A 136 -15.41 8.85 -2.09
CA ILE A 136 -13.98 8.50 -2.09
C ILE A 136 -13.13 9.71 -1.72
N GLU A 137 -13.42 10.89 -2.27
CA GLU A 137 -12.72 12.12 -1.91
C GLU A 137 -12.79 12.39 -0.40
N ASP A 138 -13.98 12.33 0.18
CA ASP A 138 -14.21 12.62 1.60
C ASP A 138 -13.55 11.58 2.52
N GLU A 139 -13.56 10.31 2.14
CA GLU A 139 -12.86 9.23 2.86
C GLU A 139 -11.35 9.40 2.78
N ALA A 140 -10.82 9.54 1.58
CA ALA A 140 -9.39 9.67 1.34
C ALA A 140 -8.80 10.91 2.03
N ALA A 141 -9.54 12.03 2.05
CA ALA A 141 -9.10 13.25 2.75
C ALA A 141 -8.88 12.99 4.25
N LYS A 142 -9.81 12.25 4.89
CA LYS A 142 -9.71 11.89 6.32
C LYS A 142 -8.60 10.91 6.58
N ALA A 143 -8.47 9.87 5.73
CA ALA A 143 -7.42 8.86 5.84
C ALA A 143 -6.03 9.49 5.70
N ILE A 144 -5.81 10.29 4.66
CA ILE A 144 -4.54 10.98 4.44
C ILE A 144 -4.22 11.91 5.61
N ALA A 145 -5.18 12.74 6.05
CA ALA A 145 -4.95 13.71 7.14
C ALA A 145 -4.52 13.02 8.44
N ARG A 146 -5.08 11.83 8.73
CA ARG A 146 -4.77 11.05 9.93
C ARG A 146 -3.42 10.35 9.83
N ILE A 147 -3.13 9.69 8.69
CA ILE A 147 -2.03 8.73 8.58
C ILE A 147 -0.73 9.40 8.12
N ARG A 148 -0.76 10.49 7.34
CA ARG A 148 0.42 11.16 6.76
C ARG A 148 1.46 11.64 7.79
N LYS A 149 1.09 11.73 9.07
CA LYS A 149 2.00 12.14 10.17
C LYS A 149 3.00 11.04 10.54
N HIS A 150 2.69 9.78 10.22
CA HIS A 150 3.48 8.62 10.60
C HIS A 150 4.71 8.45 9.69
N PRO A 151 5.93 8.49 10.25
CA PRO A 151 7.15 8.32 9.46
C PRO A 151 7.30 6.91 8.86
N SER A 152 6.58 5.92 9.36
CA SER A 152 6.51 4.57 8.79
C SER A 152 5.83 4.54 7.42
N LEU A 153 4.91 5.46 7.11
CA LEU A 153 4.22 5.51 5.83
C LEU A 153 5.20 5.82 4.69
N VAL A 154 5.36 4.90 3.73
CA VAL A 154 6.29 5.04 2.60
C VAL A 154 5.62 5.03 1.23
N LEU A 155 4.36 4.61 1.14
CA LEU A 155 3.63 4.56 -0.12
C LEU A 155 2.12 4.65 0.12
N TRP A 156 1.47 5.47 -0.67
CA TRP A 156 0.03 5.38 -0.92
C TRP A 156 -0.22 4.62 -2.21
N ALA A 157 -1.12 3.62 -2.19
CA ALA A 157 -1.57 2.95 -3.41
C ALA A 157 -3.07 3.12 -3.60
N GLY A 158 -3.50 3.28 -4.84
CA GLY A 158 -4.89 3.61 -5.14
C GLY A 158 -5.87 2.50 -4.79
N ASN A 159 -5.43 1.25 -4.88
CA ASN A 159 -6.29 0.08 -4.64
C ASN A 159 -5.50 -1.22 -4.70
N ASN A 160 -6.18 -2.34 -4.34
CA ASN A 160 -5.74 -3.69 -4.63
C ASN A 160 -6.43 -4.24 -5.88
N GLU A 161 -5.65 -4.57 -6.91
CA GLU A 161 -6.06 -5.37 -8.07
C GLU A 161 -7.19 -4.82 -8.95
N ASN A 162 -7.63 -3.56 -8.77
CA ASN A 162 -8.70 -3.03 -9.61
C ASN A 162 -8.29 -2.96 -11.08
N ASP A 163 -6.99 -2.77 -11.39
CA ASP A 163 -6.49 -2.75 -12.76
C ASP A 163 -6.60 -4.10 -13.45
N ILE A 164 -6.45 -5.20 -12.70
CA ILE A 164 -6.50 -6.56 -13.26
C ILE A 164 -7.84 -7.25 -13.05
N ALA A 165 -8.71 -6.71 -12.21
CA ALA A 165 -10.01 -7.31 -11.91
C ALA A 165 -10.94 -7.43 -13.15
N GLY A 166 -10.74 -6.58 -14.15
CA GLY A 166 -11.49 -6.65 -15.40
C GLY A 166 -11.30 -7.95 -16.20
N GLU A 167 -10.21 -8.70 -15.93
CA GLU A 167 -9.97 -10.00 -16.56
C GLU A 167 -10.69 -11.17 -15.86
N TRP A 168 -11.14 -10.99 -14.63
CA TRP A 168 -11.69 -12.10 -13.83
C TRP A 168 -13.19 -12.25 -13.96
N ASN A 169 -13.86 -11.25 -14.50
CA ASN A 169 -15.31 -11.18 -14.54
C ASN A 169 -15.79 -11.04 -15.98
N GLU A 170 -15.98 -12.20 -16.63
CA GLU A 170 -16.44 -12.28 -18.02
C GLU A 170 -17.83 -11.64 -18.24
N ASP A 171 -18.63 -11.50 -17.17
CA ASP A 171 -19.97 -10.91 -17.21
C ASP A 171 -19.96 -9.38 -17.12
N GLN A 172 -18.82 -8.75 -16.84
CA GLN A 172 -18.71 -7.28 -16.77
C GLN A 172 -18.12 -6.70 -18.06
N PRO A 173 -18.56 -5.51 -18.49
CA PRO A 173 -17.93 -4.87 -19.63
C PRO A 173 -16.45 -4.60 -19.32
N TYR A 174 -15.60 -4.93 -20.28
CA TYR A 174 -14.18 -4.59 -20.22
C TYR A 174 -13.99 -3.08 -20.03
N VAL A 175 -13.30 -2.68 -19.00
CA VAL A 175 -12.93 -1.28 -18.76
C VAL A 175 -11.41 -1.17 -18.85
N ASP A 176 -10.96 -0.25 -19.69
CA ASP A 176 -9.56 0.12 -19.81
C ASP A 176 -9.06 0.70 -18.49
N PRO A 177 -8.18 0.00 -17.75
CA PRO A 177 -7.72 0.44 -16.43
C PRO A 177 -6.93 1.76 -16.51
N THR A 178 -6.37 2.08 -17.68
CA THR A 178 -5.58 3.30 -17.87
C THR A 178 -6.42 4.57 -17.84
N LYS A 179 -7.74 4.44 -17.95
CA LYS A 179 -8.70 5.55 -17.95
C LYS A 179 -9.53 5.65 -16.67
N GLU A 180 -9.28 4.78 -15.69
CA GLU A 180 -10.01 4.74 -14.44
C GLU A 180 -9.77 6.05 -13.62
N PRO A 181 -10.83 6.85 -13.32
CA PRO A 181 -10.65 8.20 -12.79
C PRO A 181 -10.24 8.25 -11.32
N ILE A 182 -10.62 7.26 -10.51
CA ILE A 182 -10.36 7.30 -9.06
C ILE A 182 -8.85 7.23 -8.81
N SER A 183 -8.21 6.17 -9.30
CA SER A 183 -6.79 5.92 -9.01
C SER A 183 -5.84 6.70 -9.95
N ARG A 184 -6.32 7.18 -11.10
CA ARG A 184 -5.49 7.93 -12.07
C ARG A 184 -5.54 9.44 -11.89
N TYR A 185 -6.65 9.98 -11.38
CA TYR A 185 -6.85 11.43 -11.28
C TYR A 185 -7.21 11.90 -9.88
N LEU A 186 -8.25 11.32 -9.26
CA LEU A 186 -8.76 11.78 -7.98
C LEU A 186 -7.73 11.57 -6.86
N LEU A 187 -7.38 10.32 -6.56
CA LEU A 187 -6.49 9.98 -5.45
C LEU A 187 -5.10 10.60 -5.59
N PRO A 188 -4.41 10.56 -6.75
CA PRO A 188 -3.10 11.19 -6.87
C PRO A 188 -3.16 12.71 -6.73
N SER A 189 -4.27 13.36 -7.12
CA SER A 189 -4.45 14.79 -6.89
C SER A 189 -4.57 15.11 -5.40
N MET A 190 -5.28 14.25 -4.66
CA MET A 190 -5.45 14.38 -3.21
C MET A 190 -4.15 14.13 -2.45
N VAL A 191 -3.44 13.05 -2.78
CA VAL A 191 -2.13 12.74 -2.17
C VAL A 191 -1.17 13.88 -2.43
N ARG A 192 -1.07 14.38 -3.66
CA ARG A 192 -0.21 15.52 -4.00
C ARG A 192 -0.54 16.78 -3.22
N ARG A 193 -1.83 17.02 -2.93
CA ARG A 193 -2.29 18.18 -2.15
C ARG A 193 -2.08 18.02 -0.65
N LEU A 194 -2.33 16.81 -0.12
CA LEU A 194 -2.42 16.59 1.32
C LEU A 194 -1.17 15.93 1.91
N ASP A 195 -0.44 15.13 1.13
CA ASP A 195 0.79 14.44 1.53
C ASP A 195 1.81 14.36 0.38
N PRO A 196 2.33 15.50 -0.08
CA PRO A 196 3.21 15.57 -1.26
C PRO A 196 4.57 14.87 -1.09
N LYS A 197 4.89 14.41 0.11
CA LYS A 197 6.18 13.77 0.43
C LYS A 197 6.14 12.25 0.29
N THR A 198 4.96 11.65 0.29
CA THR A 198 4.79 10.20 0.17
C THR A 198 4.53 9.83 -1.29
N PRO A 199 5.27 8.89 -1.88
CA PRO A 199 5.01 8.37 -3.22
C PRO A 199 3.58 7.85 -3.37
N TYR A 200 3.10 7.82 -4.62
CA TYR A 200 1.80 7.27 -4.98
C TYR A 200 1.92 6.25 -6.10
N LEU A 201 1.26 5.09 -5.95
CA LEU A 201 1.11 4.03 -6.94
C LEU A 201 -0.37 3.90 -7.30
N PRO A 202 -0.77 3.96 -8.59
CA PRO A 202 -2.20 3.99 -8.93
C PRO A 202 -2.97 2.71 -8.58
N SER A 203 -2.36 1.55 -8.70
CA SER A 203 -2.93 0.24 -8.39
C SER A 203 -1.82 -0.73 -7.97
N SER A 204 -2.14 -1.82 -7.33
CA SER A 204 -1.21 -2.92 -7.08
C SER A 204 -1.89 -4.23 -7.54
N PRO A 205 -1.44 -4.85 -8.65
CA PRO A 205 -0.45 -4.36 -9.62
C PRO A 205 -0.94 -3.14 -10.41
N TYR A 206 0.01 -2.31 -10.84
CA TYR A 206 -0.28 -1.14 -11.68
C TYR A 206 -0.08 -1.45 -13.16
N ILE A 207 -1.15 -1.37 -13.93
CA ILE A 207 -1.10 -1.51 -15.40
C ILE A 207 -0.95 -0.12 -16.01
N SER A 208 0.26 0.22 -16.42
CA SER A 208 0.54 1.48 -17.10
C SER A 208 -0.05 1.49 -18.51
N SER A 209 -0.21 2.70 -19.08
CA SER A 209 -0.64 2.82 -20.48
C SER A 209 0.36 2.18 -21.45
N GLU A 210 1.65 2.19 -21.10
CA GLU A 210 2.69 1.56 -21.88
C GLU A 210 2.57 0.04 -21.83
N ALA A 211 2.46 -0.55 -20.63
CA ALA A 211 2.26 -1.97 -20.43
C ALA A 211 0.99 -2.47 -21.15
N PHE A 212 -0.11 -1.73 -21.03
CA PHE A 212 -1.36 -2.04 -21.71
C PHE A 212 -1.21 -2.03 -23.25
N ASN A 213 -0.54 -1.02 -23.79
CA ASN A 213 -0.31 -0.91 -25.23
C ASN A 213 0.61 -2.01 -25.77
N LEU A 214 1.65 -2.39 -25.03
CA LEU A 214 2.57 -3.47 -25.41
C LEU A 214 1.87 -4.82 -25.41
N ALA A 215 1.08 -5.12 -24.40
CA ALA A 215 0.35 -6.38 -24.28
C ALA A 215 -0.88 -6.45 -25.17
N GLY A 216 -1.47 -5.31 -25.54
CA GLY A 216 -2.77 -5.23 -26.24
C GLY A 216 -3.96 -5.66 -25.37
N ARG A 217 -3.74 -5.85 -24.08
CA ARG A 217 -4.71 -6.29 -23.07
C ARG A 217 -4.20 -5.95 -21.66
N ILE A 218 -5.01 -6.22 -20.65
CA ILE A 218 -4.52 -6.25 -19.24
C ILE A 218 -3.56 -7.44 -19.10
N ASP A 219 -2.32 -7.18 -18.70
CA ASP A 219 -1.34 -8.24 -18.43
C ASP A 219 -0.30 -7.76 -17.41
N GLN A 220 -0.40 -8.25 -16.18
CA GLN A 220 0.53 -7.86 -15.12
C GLN A 220 1.98 -8.34 -15.36
N ASN A 221 2.22 -9.27 -16.28
CA ASN A 221 3.58 -9.68 -16.61
C ASN A 221 4.43 -8.55 -17.22
N PHE A 222 3.79 -7.49 -17.69
CA PHE A 222 4.45 -6.25 -18.12
C PHE A 222 4.59 -5.20 -17.01
N ALA A 223 4.14 -5.48 -15.78
CA ALA A 223 4.33 -4.61 -14.64
C ALA A 223 5.56 -5.05 -13.82
N PRO A 224 6.39 -4.12 -13.29
CA PRO A 224 7.53 -4.48 -12.46
C PRO A 224 7.14 -5.02 -11.07
N GLU A 225 5.95 -4.71 -10.60
CA GLU A 225 5.35 -5.19 -9.36
C GLU A 225 4.16 -6.09 -9.70
N GLN A 226 4.11 -7.29 -9.11
CA GLN A 226 3.17 -8.34 -9.51
C GLN A 226 2.60 -9.09 -8.31
N HIS A 227 1.38 -9.63 -8.52
CA HIS A 227 0.74 -10.60 -7.64
C HIS A 227 0.87 -12.00 -8.22
N LEU A 228 1.50 -12.92 -7.49
CA LEU A 228 1.79 -14.27 -7.99
C LEU A 228 0.82 -15.29 -7.37
N TRP A 229 -0.41 -15.33 -7.89
CA TRP A 229 -1.44 -16.31 -7.53
C TRP A 229 -1.57 -17.36 -8.64
N GLY A 230 -0.56 -18.21 -8.76
CA GLY A 230 -0.45 -19.21 -9.80
C GLY A 230 -0.90 -20.62 -9.39
N PRO A 231 -0.38 -21.66 -10.06
CA PRO A 231 -0.75 -23.05 -9.79
C PRO A 231 -0.53 -23.45 -8.34
N ARG A 232 -1.53 -24.04 -7.72
CA ARG A 232 -1.49 -24.48 -6.31
C ARG A 232 -0.82 -25.83 -6.11
N GLY A 233 -0.69 -26.61 -7.18
CA GLY A 233 -0.19 -27.99 -7.09
C GLY A 233 1.30 -28.14 -6.92
N TYR A 234 2.09 -27.15 -7.31
CA TYR A 234 3.55 -27.24 -7.26
C TYR A 234 4.24 -25.89 -7.17
N TYR A 235 4.87 -25.63 -6.01
CA TYR A 235 5.52 -24.35 -5.70
C TYR A 235 6.76 -24.02 -6.55
N LYS A 236 7.37 -25.02 -7.24
CA LYS A 236 8.48 -24.86 -8.18
C LYS A 236 8.02 -24.84 -9.64
N ALA A 237 6.74 -24.65 -9.92
CA ALA A 237 6.25 -24.51 -11.28
C ALA A 237 6.93 -23.32 -11.99
N PRO A 238 7.10 -23.37 -13.32
CA PRO A 238 7.69 -22.27 -14.10
C PRO A 238 7.07 -20.91 -13.83
N PHE A 239 5.76 -20.89 -13.55
CA PHE A 239 5.05 -19.69 -13.12
C PHE A 239 5.76 -18.92 -11.99
N TYR A 240 6.32 -19.63 -11.00
CA TYR A 240 7.03 -19.01 -9.87
C TYR A 240 8.53 -18.83 -10.14
N THR A 241 9.16 -19.78 -10.83
CA THR A 241 10.62 -19.82 -10.96
C THR A 241 11.15 -19.03 -12.15
N GLU A 242 10.31 -18.75 -13.15
CA GLU A 242 10.64 -17.99 -14.36
C GLU A 242 10.01 -16.59 -14.38
N ASN A 243 9.36 -16.21 -13.29
CA ASN A 243 8.76 -14.88 -13.16
C ASN A 243 9.85 -13.79 -13.15
N ILE A 244 9.56 -12.65 -13.80
CA ILE A 244 10.50 -11.53 -13.97
C ILE A 244 10.16 -10.31 -13.11
N ALA A 245 9.16 -10.40 -12.23
CA ALA A 245 8.79 -9.30 -11.34
C ALA A 245 10.00 -8.79 -10.55
N LYS A 246 10.09 -7.48 -10.39
CA LYS A 246 11.08 -6.84 -9.53
C LYS A 246 10.63 -6.78 -8.09
N PHE A 247 9.33 -6.78 -7.90
CA PHE A 247 8.68 -6.78 -6.58
C PHE A 247 7.45 -7.70 -6.62
N VAL A 248 7.41 -8.66 -5.73
CA VAL A 248 6.25 -9.54 -5.55
C VAL A 248 5.51 -9.06 -4.31
N SER A 249 4.41 -8.34 -4.52
CA SER A 249 3.62 -7.73 -3.45
C SER A 249 2.57 -8.67 -2.87
N GLU A 250 2.20 -9.73 -3.64
CA GLU A 250 1.37 -10.81 -3.14
C GLU A 250 1.83 -12.18 -3.66
N ILE A 251 1.97 -13.12 -2.71
CA ILE A 251 2.17 -14.54 -2.95
C ILE A 251 1.78 -15.27 -1.66
N GLY A 252 1.11 -16.44 -1.73
CA GLY A 252 0.67 -17.01 -0.46
C GLY A 252 0.14 -18.42 -0.46
N TYR A 253 -0.12 -19.06 -1.60
CA TYR A 253 -0.70 -20.42 -1.62
C TYR A 253 0.16 -21.50 -0.97
N HIS A 254 1.46 -21.28 -0.90
CA HIS A 254 2.43 -22.23 -0.39
C HIS A 254 3.03 -21.77 0.95
N GLY A 255 2.28 -20.94 1.69
CA GLY A 255 2.67 -20.55 3.05
C GLY A 255 2.79 -21.80 3.94
N CYS A 256 3.87 -21.86 4.72
CA CYS A 256 4.07 -22.95 5.68
C CYS A 256 3.23 -22.66 6.93
N PRO A 257 2.31 -23.55 7.32
CA PRO A 257 1.57 -23.39 8.56
C PRO A 257 2.48 -23.54 9.77
N SER A 258 1.99 -23.17 10.97
CA SER A 258 2.69 -23.47 12.21
C SER A 258 2.76 -24.98 12.43
N ARG A 259 3.71 -25.42 13.28
CA ARG A 259 3.88 -26.85 13.58
C ARG A 259 2.69 -27.43 14.35
N GLU A 260 1.93 -26.58 15.03
CA GLU A 260 0.78 -26.91 15.87
C GLU A 260 -0.56 -26.83 15.13
N SER A 261 -0.58 -26.28 13.89
CA SER A 261 -1.81 -26.09 13.08
C SER A 261 -2.10 -27.22 12.11
#